data_aee27c917d580c971ed443e1d3ff53fb
#
_entry.id   aee27c917d580c971ed443e1d3ff53fb
#
_cell.length_a   1.000
_cell.length_b   1.000
_cell.length_c   1.000
_cell.angle_alpha   90.00
_cell.angle_beta   90.00
_cell.angle_gamma   90.00
#
_symmetry.space_group_name_H-M   'P 1'
#
loop_
_entity.id
_entity.type
_entity.pdbx_description
1 polymer ?
#
loop_
_entity_poly.entity_id
_entity_poly.type
_entity_poly.pdbx_seq_one_letter_code
_entity_poly.pdbx_strand_id
1 'polypeptide(L)'
;MASDQPQKIAILSVYDKTGLLDLAKGLVKQNIRLLASGGTSKLIREAGFPVEDVSAITKAPEMLAGRVKTLHPAVHAGILARDLASDEKDLAEQNIDKVDYVICNLYPFKDTVAKINVTIPEAVEEIDIGGVTLIRAAAKNHSRVTILSDPNDYHDFLQELEKGEVPEKSKQLYALKAFTHTADYDSAISDFFRKKYAGDGLQQLALRYGTNPHQKPASAYMTDRPLPFKALNGSPGYVNLLDALNAWNLVKELSEALDFPAAASFKHVSPAGAAIGVPLSDVEKKVYMVEDIEGLESSGLAQAYARARGADRMSSFGDVIALSHEVDVPTAKIIGKEVSDG
;
A
#
# COMPACT_ATOMS: atom_id res chain seq x y z
N MET A 1 -14.01 -50.69 -3.37
CA MET A 1 -14.62 -50.16 -2.13
C MET A 1 -14.48 -48.62 -2.27
N ALA A 2 -15.58 -47.90 -2.48
CA ALA A 2 -15.55 -46.45 -2.43
C ALA A 2 -15.19 -46.04 -1.03
N SER A 3 -14.20 -45.16 -0.88
CA SER A 3 -13.79 -44.62 0.43
C SER A 3 -14.96 -43.87 1.05
N ASP A 4 -15.32 -44.22 2.26
CA ASP A 4 -16.41 -43.61 3.05
C ASP A 4 -16.03 -42.21 3.58
N GLN A 5 -15.06 -41.56 2.93
CA GLN A 5 -14.66 -40.20 3.28
C GLN A 5 -15.53 -39.18 2.56
N PRO A 6 -16.03 -38.16 3.24
CA PRO A 6 -16.81 -37.09 2.60
C PRO A 6 -16.02 -36.44 1.47
N GLN A 7 -16.72 -36.17 0.36
CA GLN A 7 -16.13 -35.55 -0.82
C GLN A 7 -15.61 -34.16 -0.47
N LYS A 8 -14.34 -33.86 -0.77
CA LYS A 8 -13.74 -32.52 -0.59
C LYS A 8 -14.42 -31.49 -1.45
N ILE A 9 -14.47 -30.24 -0.98
CA ILE A 9 -15.19 -29.15 -1.64
C ILE A 9 -14.22 -28.01 -1.97
N ALA A 10 -14.33 -27.51 -3.21
CA ALA A 10 -13.65 -26.31 -3.66
C ALA A 10 -14.65 -25.20 -4.02
N ILE A 11 -14.45 -23.99 -3.48
CA ILE A 11 -15.18 -22.78 -3.88
C ILE A 11 -14.31 -22.00 -4.87
N LEU A 12 -14.87 -21.70 -6.06
CA LEU A 12 -14.19 -20.94 -7.12
C LEU A 12 -14.95 -19.63 -7.37
N SER A 13 -14.27 -18.51 -7.12
CA SER A 13 -14.80 -17.17 -7.38
C SER A 13 -13.66 -16.31 -7.95
N VAL A 14 -13.46 -16.37 -9.25
CA VAL A 14 -12.34 -15.71 -9.91
C VAL A 14 -12.82 -14.69 -10.94
N TYR A 15 -12.20 -13.53 -10.97
CA TYR A 15 -12.34 -12.54 -12.04
C TYR A 15 -11.43 -12.91 -13.22
N ASP A 16 -10.14 -13.04 -12.97
CA ASP A 16 -9.18 -13.56 -13.95
C ASP A 16 -9.36 -15.07 -14.12
N LYS A 17 -9.71 -15.47 -15.34
CA LYS A 17 -10.02 -16.85 -15.73
C LYS A 17 -8.80 -17.61 -16.24
N THR A 18 -7.61 -17.01 -16.19
CA THR A 18 -6.37 -17.66 -16.63
C THR A 18 -6.16 -18.98 -15.89
N GLY A 19 -5.97 -20.07 -16.65
CA GLY A 19 -5.75 -21.41 -16.10
C GLY A 19 -6.96 -22.07 -15.40
N LEU A 20 -8.12 -21.39 -15.33
CA LEU A 20 -9.30 -21.88 -14.59
C LEU A 20 -9.79 -23.25 -15.07
N LEU A 21 -9.82 -23.50 -16.37
CA LEU A 21 -10.35 -24.76 -16.91
C LEU A 21 -9.41 -25.94 -16.65
N ASP A 22 -8.10 -25.73 -16.71
CA ASP A 22 -7.12 -26.75 -16.36
C ASP A 22 -7.17 -27.06 -14.85
N LEU A 23 -7.34 -26.03 -14.02
CA LEU A 23 -7.55 -26.20 -12.58
C LEU A 23 -8.84 -27.00 -12.31
N ALA A 24 -9.97 -26.62 -12.91
CA ALA A 24 -11.25 -27.32 -12.73
C ALA A 24 -11.15 -28.78 -13.16
N LYS A 25 -10.50 -29.07 -14.29
CA LYS A 25 -10.24 -30.43 -14.76
C LYS A 25 -9.42 -31.24 -13.73
N GLY A 26 -8.36 -30.65 -13.19
CA GLY A 26 -7.52 -31.28 -12.17
C GLY A 26 -8.29 -31.59 -10.90
N LEU A 27 -9.08 -30.64 -10.39
CA LEU A 27 -9.92 -30.82 -9.20
C LEU A 27 -10.97 -31.92 -9.40
N VAL A 28 -11.67 -31.94 -10.54
CA VAL A 28 -12.66 -32.98 -10.87
C VAL A 28 -11.98 -34.36 -10.95
N LYS A 29 -10.79 -34.46 -11.54
CA LYS A 29 -10.01 -35.72 -11.59
C LYS A 29 -9.69 -36.26 -10.19
N GLN A 30 -9.54 -35.37 -9.20
CA GLN A 30 -9.32 -35.73 -7.79
C GLN A 30 -10.62 -35.93 -7.02
N ASN A 31 -11.77 -36.08 -7.69
CA ASN A 31 -13.09 -36.24 -7.08
C ASN A 31 -13.48 -35.10 -6.11
N ILE A 32 -13.08 -33.86 -6.41
CA ILE A 32 -13.41 -32.67 -5.64
C ILE A 32 -14.69 -32.03 -6.20
N ARG A 33 -15.65 -31.76 -5.34
CA ARG A 33 -16.91 -31.08 -5.67
C ARG A 33 -16.64 -29.59 -5.88
N LEU A 34 -17.07 -29.06 -7.02
CA LEU A 34 -16.86 -27.65 -7.39
C LEU A 34 -18.11 -26.83 -7.09
N LEU A 35 -17.93 -25.75 -6.35
CA LEU A 35 -18.93 -24.72 -6.09
C LEU A 35 -18.43 -23.41 -6.70
N ALA A 36 -19.25 -22.77 -7.51
CA ALA A 36 -18.87 -21.48 -8.12
C ALA A 36 -20.10 -20.57 -8.29
N SER A 37 -19.89 -19.31 -8.62
CA SER A 37 -20.99 -18.39 -8.90
C SER A 37 -20.74 -17.57 -10.17
N GLY A 38 -21.82 -17.03 -10.73
CA GLY A 38 -21.77 -16.11 -11.87
C GLY A 38 -20.98 -16.62 -13.07
N GLY A 39 -20.09 -15.77 -13.60
CA GLY A 39 -19.29 -16.08 -14.79
C GLY A 39 -18.30 -17.25 -14.60
N THR A 40 -17.89 -17.54 -13.35
CA THR A 40 -17.00 -18.67 -13.06
C THR A 40 -17.73 -20.00 -13.23
N SER A 41 -18.93 -20.16 -12.66
CA SER A 41 -19.73 -21.39 -12.81
C SER A 41 -20.15 -21.59 -14.27
N LYS A 42 -20.53 -20.51 -14.96
CA LYS A 42 -20.91 -20.56 -16.37
C LYS A 42 -19.79 -21.13 -17.23
N LEU A 43 -18.57 -20.58 -17.10
CA LEU A 43 -17.42 -21.01 -17.91
C LEU A 43 -17.03 -22.48 -17.65
N ILE A 44 -17.03 -22.93 -16.40
CA ILE A 44 -16.71 -24.31 -16.03
C ILE A 44 -17.78 -25.26 -16.60
N ARG A 45 -19.06 -24.90 -16.51
CA ARG A 45 -20.19 -25.71 -17.03
C ARG A 45 -20.17 -25.80 -18.56
N GLU A 46 -19.90 -24.69 -19.27
CA GLU A 46 -19.77 -24.65 -20.72
C GLU A 46 -18.60 -25.50 -21.22
N ALA A 47 -17.54 -25.67 -20.43
CA ALA A 47 -16.42 -26.57 -20.71
C ALA A 47 -16.74 -28.06 -20.40
N GLY A 48 -17.95 -28.37 -19.93
CA GLY A 48 -18.40 -29.75 -19.68
C GLY A 48 -17.99 -30.32 -18.32
N PHE A 49 -17.46 -29.51 -17.39
CA PHE A 49 -17.10 -29.97 -16.04
C PHE A 49 -18.28 -29.81 -15.07
N PRO A 50 -18.48 -30.77 -14.13
CA PRO A 50 -19.49 -30.65 -13.11
C PRO A 50 -19.18 -29.50 -12.17
N VAL A 51 -20.14 -28.61 -11.99
CA VAL A 51 -20.06 -27.48 -11.08
C VAL A 51 -21.45 -27.11 -10.59
N GLU A 52 -21.57 -26.87 -9.29
CA GLU A 52 -22.80 -26.40 -8.67
C GLU A 52 -22.70 -24.90 -8.40
N ASP A 53 -23.84 -24.22 -8.43
CA ASP A 53 -23.89 -22.81 -8.03
C ASP A 53 -23.85 -22.70 -6.50
N VAL A 54 -23.17 -21.68 -5.98
CA VAL A 54 -23.08 -21.41 -4.51
C VAL A 54 -24.46 -21.31 -3.88
N SER A 55 -25.49 -20.90 -4.64
CA SER A 55 -26.90 -20.91 -4.19
C SER A 55 -27.41 -22.29 -3.80
N ALA A 56 -26.78 -23.38 -4.26
CA ALA A 56 -27.15 -24.73 -3.85
C ALA A 56 -26.90 -24.99 -2.35
N ILE A 57 -25.84 -24.35 -1.80
CA ILE A 57 -25.51 -24.46 -0.36
C ILE A 57 -26.09 -23.33 0.47
N THR A 58 -26.15 -22.10 -0.08
CA THR A 58 -26.68 -20.95 0.66
C THR A 58 -28.20 -20.96 0.76
N LYS A 59 -28.90 -21.66 -0.13
CA LYS A 59 -30.35 -21.62 -0.32
C LYS A 59 -30.90 -20.20 -0.53
N ALA A 60 -30.02 -19.25 -0.83
CA ALA A 60 -30.34 -17.85 -1.08
C ALA A 60 -30.04 -17.50 -2.56
N PRO A 61 -30.91 -16.73 -3.22
CA PRO A 61 -30.64 -16.24 -4.55
C PRO A 61 -29.53 -15.21 -4.52
N GLU A 62 -28.90 -15.00 -5.66
CA GLU A 62 -28.02 -13.86 -5.86
C GLU A 62 -28.81 -12.54 -5.72
N MET A 63 -28.31 -11.59 -4.93
CA MET A 63 -29.02 -10.34 -4.62
C MET A 63 -28.21 -9.12 -5.01
N LEU A 64 -28.88 -7.97 -5.15
CA LEU A 64 -28.29 -6.66 -5.42
C LEU A 64 -27.36 -6.68 -6.65
N ALA A 65 -27.87 -7.24 -7.76
CA ALA A 65 -27.13 -7.38 -9.02
C ALA A 65 -25.76 -8.11 -8.86
N GLY A 66 -25.69 -9.06 -7.92
CA GLY A 66 -24.48 -9.85 -7.70
C GLY A 66 -23.54 -9.34 -6.62
N ARG A 67 -23.86 -8.26 -5.96
CA ARG A 67 -23.04 -7.76 -4.83
C ARG A 67 -23.07 -8.70 -3.62
N VAL A 68 -24.10 -9.54 -3.49
CA VAL A 68 -24.26 -10.54 -2.42
C VAL A 68 -24.48 -11.92 -3.04
N LYS A 69 -23.46 -12.76 -2.98
CA LYS A 69 -23.45 -14.15 -3.48
C LYS A 69 -22.86 -15.11 -2.45
N THR A 70 -21.60 -14.87 -2.09
CA THR A 70 -20.80 -15.72 -1.19
C THR A 70 -20.77 -15.22 0.24
N LEU A 71 -21.29 -14.02 0.51
CA LEU A 71 -21.44 -13.45 1.85
C LEU A 71 -22.60 -14.13 2.59
N HIS A 72 -22.39 -15.36 3.00
CA HIS A 72 -23.42 -16.16 3.66
C HIS A 72 -22.80 -17.02 4.77
N PRO A 73 -23.48 -17.21 5.92
CA PRO A 73 -22.99 -18.06 7.01
C PRO A 73 -22.58 -19.46 6.57
N ALA A 74 -23.36 -20.12 5.70
CA ALA A 74 -23.06 -21.46 5.23
C ALA A 74 -21.72 -21.55 4.47
N VAL A 75 -21.34 -20.51 3.70
CA VAL A 75 -20.05 -20.45 3.00
C VAL A 75 -18.92 -20.24 4.00
N HIS A 76 -19.05 -19.22 4.84
CA HIS A 76 -17.97 -18.82 5.74
C HIS A 76 -17.78 -19.79 6.91
N ALA A 77 -18.84 -20.43 7.42
CA ALA A 77 -18.72 -21.49 8.41
C ALA A 77 -17.97 -22.70 7.84
N GLY A 78 -18.31 -23.14 6.61
CA GLY A 78 -17.59 -24.22 5.94
C GLY A 78 -16.09 -23.95 5.78
N ILE A 79 -15.71 -22.69 5.49
CA ILE A 79 -14.31 -22.27 5.36
C ILE A 79 -13.63 -22.15 6.74
N LEU A 80 -14.28 -21.52 7.72
CA LEU A 80 -13.66 -21.13 8.99
C LEU A 80 -13.70 -22.22 10.06
N ALA A 81 -14.50 -23.29 9.88
CA ALA A 81 -14.57 -24.40 10.83
C ALA A 81 -13.18 -25.01 11.06
N ARG A 82 -12.86 -25.24 12.33
CA ARG A 82 -11.65 -25.93 12.77
C ARG A 82 -11.93 -27.43 12.91
N ASP A 83 -10.90 -28.22 13.08
CA ASP A 83 -11.05 -29.66 13.38
C ASP A 83 -11.28 -29.87 14.89
N LEU A 84 -12.39 -29.31 15.38
CA LEU A 84 -12.85 -29.39 16.76
C LEU A 84 -14.28 -29.98 16.81
N ALA A 85 -14.54 -30.80 17.79
CA ALA A 85 -15.86 -31.41 17.95
C ALA A 85 -17.01 -30.39 18.10
N SER A 86 -16.73 -29.22 18.69
CA SER A 86 -17.69 -28.12 18.78
C SER A 86 -18.09 -27.59 17.42
N ASP A 87 -17.09 -27.34 16.55
CA ASP A 87 -17.28 -26.78 15.21
C ASP A 87 -18.00 -27.80 14.31
N GLU A 88 -17.65 -29.08 14.43
CA GLU A 88 -18.32 -30.16 13.70
C GLU A 88 -19.79 -30.31 14.11
N LYS A 89 -20.11 -30.16 15.40
CA LYS A 89 -21.46 -30.13 15.88
C LYS A 89 -22.27 -28.97 15.31
N ASP A 90 -21.68 -27.75 15.33
CA ASP A 90 -22.34 -26.56 14.80
C ASP A 90 -22.61 -26.69 13.27
N LEU A 91 -21.65 -27.24 12.51
CA LEU A 91 -21.86 -27.50 11.09
C LEU A 91 -22.95 -28.55 10.84
N ALA A 92 -22.96 -29.64 11.61
CA ALA A 92 -23.93 -30.68 11.46
C ALA A 92 -25.35 -30.19 11.78
N GLU A 93 -25.54 -29.41 12.85
CA GLU A 93 -26.81 -28.78 13.21
C GLU A 93 -27.39 -27.87 12.14
N GLN A 94 -26.51 -27.23 11.37
CA GLN A 94 -26.87 -26.30 10.28
C GLN A 94 -26.82 -26.93 8.88
N ASN A 95 -26.52 -28.24 8.77
CA ASN A 95 -26.32 -28.92 7.47
C ASN A 95 -25.29 -28.22 6.56
N ILE A 96 -24.15 -27.83 7.13
CA ILE A 96 -23.08 -27.15 6.42
C ILE A 96 -21.90 -28.10 6.21
N ASP A 97 -21.45 -28.24 4.94
CA ASP A 97 -20.27 -29.01 4.61
C ASP A 97 -18.99 -28.19 4.83
N LYS A 98 -17.88 -28.87 5.20
CA LYS A 98 -16.54 -28.25 5.24
C LYS A 98 -16.06 -27.91 3.84
N VAL A 99 -15.41 -26.76 3.68
CA VAL A 99 -14.75 -26.34 2.43
C VAL A 99 -13.25 -26.53 2.58
N ASP A 100 -12.64 -27.23 1.66
CA ASP A 100 -11.20 -27.60 1.70
C ASP A 100 -10.33 -26.66 0.89
N TYR A 101 -10.88 -26.14 -0.21
CA TYR A 101 -10.15 -25.28 -1.16
C TYR A 101 -10.94 -24.03 -1.48
N VAL A 102 -10.27 -22.89 -1.47
CA VAL A 102 -10.84 -21.61 -1.95
C VAL A 102 -9.92 -21.07 -3.05
N ILE A 103 -10.49 -20.87 -4.21
CA ILE A 103 -9.82 -20.29 -5.38
C ILE A 103 -10.50 -18.96 -5.67
N CYS A 104 -9.81 -17.85 -5.41
CA CYS A 104 -10.42 -16.54 -5.51
C CYS A 104 -9.40 -15.47 -5.85
N ASN A 105 -9.62 -14.74 -6.92
CA ASN A 105 -8.93 -13.50 -7.22
C ASN A 105 -9.92 -12.34 -7.35
N LEU A 106 -9.43 -11.12 -7.16
CA LEU A 106 -10.27 -9.93 -7.01
C LEU A 106 -10.50 -9.21 -8.33
N TYR A 107 -11.50 -8.34 -8.36
CA TYR A 107 -11.73 -7.41 -9.46
C TYR A 107 -10.51 -6.50 -9.66
N PRO A 108 -10.23 -6.06 -10.92
CA PRO A 108 -9.01 -5.34 -11.26
C PRO A 108 -9.09 -3.85 -10.90
N PHE A 109 -9.29 -3.52 -9.63
CA PHE A 109 -9.43 -2.15 -9.16
C PHE A 109 -8.26 -1.25 -9.60
N LYS A 110 -7.02 -1.74 -9.49
CA LYS A 110 -5.82 -0.99 -9.91
C LYS A 110 -5.86 -0.61 -11.39
N ASP A 111 -6.25 -1.55 -12.25
CA ASP A 111 -6.32 -1.32 -13.71
C ASP A 111 -7.48 -0.37 -14.05
N THR A 112 -8.59 -0.48 -13.32
CA THR A 112 -9.73 0.41 -13.52
C THR A 112 -9.41 1.85 -13.15
N VAL A 113 -8.79 2.09 -11.98
CA VAL A 113 -8.42 3.44 -11.56
C VAL A 113 -7.23 4.05 -12.31
N ALA A 114 -6.47 3.24 -13.04
CA ALA A 114 -5.42 3.68 -13.95
C ALA A 114 -5.95 4.23 -15.29
N LYS A 115 -7.22 3.97 -15.62
CA LYS A 115 -7.84 4.48 -16.86
C LYS A 115 -7.98 6.00 -16.82
N ILE A 116 -7.70 6.65 -17.96
CA ILE A 116 -7.94 8.09 -18.13
C ILE A 116 -9.46 8.32 -18.04
N ASN A 117 -9.91 9.28 -17.24
CA ASN A 117 -11.32 9.65 -17.06
C ASN A 117 -12.20 8.65 -16.30
N VAL A 118 -11.64 7.73 -15.51
CA VAL A 118 -12.46 6.91 -14.62
C VAL A 118 -13.23 7.79 -13.63
N THR A 119 -14.53 7.57 -13.53
CA THR A 119 -15.38 8.25 -12.55
C THR A 119 -15.32 7.56 -11.19
N ILE A 120 -15.68 8.30 -10.14
CA ILE A 120 -15.76 7.73 -8.78
C ILE A 120 -16.75 6.56 -8.72
N PRO A 121 -17.98 6.67 -9.28
CA PRO A 121 -18.91 5.53 -9.28
C PRO A 121 -18.36 4.28 -9.98
N GLU A 122 -17.68 4.41 -11.11
CA GLU A 122 -17.07 3.29 -11.81
C GLU A 122 -15.97 2.63 -10.96
N ALA A 123 -15.11 3.41 -10.32
CA ALA A 123 -14.10 2.89 -9.41
C ALA A 123 -14.71 2.19 -8.19
N VAL A 124 -15.77 2.76 -7.60
CA VAL A 124 -16.47 2.18 -6.44
C VAL A 124 -17.12 0.85 -6.79
N GLU A 125 -17.67 0.67 -8.01
CA GLU A 125 -18.29 -0.58 -8.42
C GLU A 125 -17.28 -1.74 -8.55
N GLU A 126 -15.99 -1.44 -8.80
CA GLU A 126 -14.92 -2.43 -8.86
C GLU A 126 -14.32 -2.78 -7.49
N ILE A 127 -14.88 -2.28 -6.40
CA ILE A 127 -14.47 -2.67 -5.04
C ILE A 127 -15.11 -4.01 -4.69
N ASP A 128 -14.29 -5.06 -4.70
CA ASP A 128 -14.73 -6.41 -4.36
C ASP A 128 -14.89 -6.59 -2.84
N ILE A 129 -16.11 -6.91 -2.41
CA ILE A 129 -16.42 -7.21 -1.02
C ILE A 129 -16.35 -8.71 -0.76
N GLY A 130 -17.02 -9.50 -1.62
CA GLY A 130 -17.17 -10.95 -1.45
C GLY A 130 -15.86 -11.70 -1.61
N GLY A 131 -15.05 -11.35 -2.61
CA GLY A 131 -13.75 -11.96 -2.87
C GLY A 131 -12.77 -11.74 -1.73
N VAL A 132 -12.68 -10.51 -1.25
CA VAL A 132 -11.80 -10.17 -0.11
C VAL A 132 -12.16 -10.99 1.14
N THR A 133 -13.45 -11.15 1.45
CA THR A 133 -13.89 -11.93 2.60
C THR A 133 -13.59 -13.43 2.45
N LEU A 134 -13.76 -13.99 1.26
CA LEU A 134 -13.40 -15.40 0.96
C LEU A 134 -11.90 -15.63 1.14
N ILE A 135 -11.07 -14.77 0.54
CA ILE A 135 -9.61 -14.86 0.61
C ILE A 135 -9.16 -14.81 2.08
N ARG A 136 -9.64 -13.82 2.84
CA ARG A 136 -9.25 -13.64 4.24
C ARG A 136 -9.73 -14.79 5.14
N ALA A 137 -10.94 -15.31 4.94
CA ALA A 137 -11.46 -16.43 5.69
C ALA A 137 -10.61 -17.69 5.48
N ALA A 138 -10.31 -18.02 4.23
CA ALA A 138 -9.50 -19.18 3.88
C ALA A 138 -8.05 -19.03 4.38
N ALA A 139 -7.42 -17.87 4.17
CA ALA A 139 -6.07 -17.60 4.65
C ALA A 139 -5.96 -17.65 6.19
N LYS A 140 -6.98 -17.18 6.91
CA LYS A 140 -7.04 -17.30 8.38
C LYS A 140 -7.05 -18.77 8.83
N ASN A 141 -7.71 -19.65 8.11
CA ASN A 141 -7.85 -21.08 8.44
C ASN A 141 -6.92 -21.98 7.59
N HIS A 142 -5.74 -21.46 7.19
CA HIS A 142 -4.80 -22.12 6.26
C HIS A 142 -4.24 -23.46 6.78
N SER A 143 -4.31 -23.75 8.07
CA SER A 143 -3.96 -25.07 8.59
C SER A 143 -4.81 -26.18 7.96
N ARG A 144 -6.09 -25.89 7.69
CA ARG A 144 -7.06 -26.82 7.09
C ARG A 144 -7.36 -26.48 5.62
N VAL A 145 -7.59 -25.22 5.30
CA VAL A 145 -8.07 -24.76 3.99
C VAL A 145 -6.90 -24.28 3.14
N THR A 146 -6.84 -24.72 1.88
CA THR A 146 -5.90 -24.14 0.91
C THR A 146 -6.55 -22.98 0.16
N ILE A 147 -5.91 -21.82 0.18
CA ILE A 147 -6.30 -20.61 -0.58
C ILE A 147 -5.39 -20.40 -1.78
N LEU A 148 -5.96 -20.24 -2.97
CA LEU A 148 -5.24 -19.83 -4.18
C LEU A 148 -5.78 -18.49 -4.63
N SER A 149 -4.95 -17.44 -4.57
CA SER A 149 -5.31 -16.08 -5.00
C SER A 149 -4.59 -15.63 -6.28
N ASP A 150 -3.69 -16.45 -6.80
CA ASP A 150 -2.87 -16.17 -7.97
C ASP A 150 -2.97 -17.34 -8.97
N PRO A 151 -3.40 -17.11 -10.23
CA PRO A 151 -3.44 -18.15 -11.26
C PRO A 151 -2.10 -18.86 -11.52
N ASN A 152 -0.98 -18.20 -11.26
CA ASN A 152 0.34 -18.79 -11.42
C ASN A 152 0.62 -19.95 -10.46
N ASP A 153 -0.11 -20.06 -9.36
CA ASP A 153 0.03 -21.14 -8.39
C ASP A 153 -0.77 -22.40 -8.74
N TYR A 154 -1.67 -22.36 -9.74
CA TYR A 154 -2.58 -23.46 -10.04
C TYR A 154 -1.85 -24.73 -10.46
N HIS A 155 -0.79 -24.60 -11.25
CA HIS A 155 -0.02 -25.74 -11.73
C HIS A 155 0.68 -26.49 -10.59
N ASP A 156 1.40 -25.78 -9.73
CA ASP A 156 2.14 -26.35 -8.61
C ASP A 156 1.19 -26.97 -7.58
N PHE A 157 0.08 -26.29 -7.29
CA PHE A 157 -0.98 -26.82 -6.45
C PHE A 157 -1.54 -28.15 -6.97
N LEU A 158 -1.83 -28.26 -8.28
CA LEU A 158 -2.34 -29.50 -8.87
C LEU A 158 -1.30 -30.63 -8.80
N GLN A 159 -0.02 -30.35 -8.99
CA GLN A 159 1.03 -31.33 -8.82
C GLN A 159 1.16 -31.84 -7.37
N GLU A 160 1.00 -30.95 -6.39
CA GLU A 160 0.99 -31.33 -4.97
C GLU A 160 -0.25 -32.18 -4.66
N LEU A 161 -1.41 -31.77 -5.15
CA LEU A 161 -2.67 -32.47 -4.93
C LEU A 161 -2.66 -33.88 -5.55
N GLU A 162 -2.04 -34.09 -6.72
CA GLU A 162 -1.86 -35.39 -7.35
C GLU A 162 -0.98 -36.35 -6.55
N LYS A 163 -0.09 -35.82 -5.69
CA LYS A 163 0.75 -36.61 -4.77
C LYS A 163 0.02 -37.01 -3.48
N GLY A 164 -1.24 -36.56 -3.31
CA GLY A 164 -2.12 -36.94 -2.22
C GLY A 164 -2.62 -35.77 -1.38
N GLU A 165 -1.76 -34.85 -0.98
CA GLU A 165 -2.15 -33.67 -0.19
C GLU A 165 -1.26 -32.45 -0.48
N VAL A 166 -1.78 -31.28 -0.20
CA VAL A 166 -1.03 -30.02 -0.25
C VAL A 166 -0.19 -29.89 1.01
N PRO A 167 1.13 -29.76 0.90
CA PRO A 167 2.01 -29.62 2.05
C PRO A 167 1.67 -28.41 2.92
N GLU A 168 1.89 -28.51 4.22
CA GLU A 168 1.64 -27.40 5.17
C GLU A 168 2.41 -26.13 4.76
N LYS A 169 3.68 -26.29 4.35
CA LYS A 169 4.51 -25.18 3.88
C LYS A 169 3.90 -24.46 2.68
N SER A 170 3.29 -25.17 1.73
CA SER A 170 2.63 -24.58 0.59
C SER A 170 1.37 -23.84 1.01
N LYS A 171 0.55 -24.40 1.91
CA LYS A 171 -0.62 -23.72 2.50
C LYS A 171 -0.22 -22.41 3.19
N GLN A 172 0.88 -22.40 3.93
CA GLN A 172 1.42 -21.19 4.59
C GLN A 172 1.85 -20.14 3.58
N LEU A 173 2.52 -20.52 2.50
CA LEU A 173 2.93 -19.59 1.43
C LEU A 173 1.72 -19.02 0.67
N TYR A 174 0.73 -19.84 0.36
CA TYR A 174 -0.51 -19.38 -0.27
C TYR A 174 -1.29 -18.42 0.65
N ALA A 175 -1.33 -18.69 1.96
CA ALA A 175 -1.95 -17.79 2.92
C ALA A 175 -1.21 -16.44 3.03
N LEU A 176 0.12 -16.45 3.01
CA LEU A 176 0.93 -15.22 2.96
C LEU A 176 0.62 -14.41 1.69
N LYS A 177 0.62 -15.05 0.51
CA LYS A 177 0.26 -14.40 -0.76
C LYS A 177 -1.15 -13.80 -0.70
N ALA A 178 -2.11 -14.54 -0.14
CA ALA A 178 -3.50 -14.10 0.01
C ALA A 178 -3.63 -12.83 0.87
N PHE A 179 -2.96 -12.77 2.02
CA PHE A 179 -2.95 -11.56 2.85
C PHE A 179 -2.20 -10.40 2.20
N THR A 180 -1.08 -10.66 1.53
CA THR A 180 -0.37 -9.63 0.74
C THR A 180 -1.27 -9.07 -0.35
N HIS A 181 -1.97 -9.93 -1.09
CA HIS A 181 -2.89 -9.54 -2.15
C HIS A 181 -4.02 -8.64 -1.63
N THR A 182 -4.65 -8.99 -0.49
CA THR A 182 -5.71 -8.15 0.10
C THR A 182 -5.17 -6.84 0.66
N ALA A 183 -3.98 -6.81 1.24
CA ALA A 183 -3.34 -5.58 1.73
C ALA A 183 -3.02 -4.62 0.59
N ASP A 184 -2.48 -5.12 -0.52
CA ASP A 184 -2.18 -4.34 -1.73
C ASP A 184 -3.45 -3.81 -2.39
N TYR A 185 -4.53 -4.61 -2.35
CA TYR A 185 -5.84 -4.22 -2.87
C TYR A 185 -6.45 -3.07 -2.07
N ASP A 186 -6.52 -3.20 -0.74
CA ASP A 186 -7.03 -2.16 0.16
C ASP A 186 -6.16 -0.89 0.12
N SER A 187 -4.84 -1.04 -0.03
CA SER A 187 -3.93 0.09 -0.20
C SER A 187 -4.25 0.89 -1.45
N ALA A 188 -4.52 0.21 -2.58
CA ALA A 188 -4.89 0.88 -3.83
C ALA A 188 -6.25 1.63 -3.71
N ILE A 189 -7.23 1.04 -3.02
CA ILE A 189 -8.53 1.68 -2.74
C ILE A 189 -8.32 2.91 -1.85
N SER A 190 -7.57 2.77 -0.78
CA SER A 190 -7.24 3.85 0.16
C SER A 190 -6.52 5.01 -0.55
N ASP A 191 -5.56 4.70 -1.44
CA ASP A 191 -4.85 5.70 -2.23
C ASP A 191 -5.78 6.47 -3.18
N PHE A 192 -6.68 5.74 -3.85
CA PHE A 192 -7.67 6.36 -4.72
C PHE A 192 -8.59 7.30 -3.96
N PHE A 193 -9.16 6.86 -2.84
CA PHE A 193 -10.06 7.67 -2.03
C PHE A 193 -9.34 8.86 -1.39
N ARG A 194 -8.10 8.69 -0.97
CA ARG A 194 -7.29 9.80 -0.46
C ARG A 194 -7.11 10.89 -1.51
N LYS A 195 -6.79 10.52 -2.74
CA LYS A 195 -6.67 11.47 -3.86
C LYS A 195 -7.98 12.17 -4.20
N LYS A 196 -9.12 11.51 -4.00
CA LYS A 196 -10.44 12.05 -4.37
C LYS A 196 -11.13 12.82 -3.25
N TYR A 197 -10.91 12.45 -1.98
CA TYR A 197 -11.71 12.96 -0.86
C TYR A 197 -10.92 13.72 0.20
N ALA A 198 -9.60 13.48 0.36
CA ALA A 198 -8.85 14.12 1.44
C ALA A 198 -8.50 15.58 1.18
N GLY A 199 -8.67 16.10 -0.04
CA GLY A 199 -8.26 17.44 -0.43
C GLY A 199 -6.75 17.64 -0.47
N ASP A 200 -6.31 18.70 -1.18
CA ASP A 200 -4.90 19.04 -1.25
C ASP A 200 -4.42 19.70 0.06
N GLY A 201 -3.28 19.25 0.56
CA GLY A 201 -2.53 19.90 1.64
C GLY A 201 -2.93 19.55 3.08
N LEU A 202 -3.97 18.75 3.33
CA LEU A 202 -4.33 18.35 4.69
C LEU A 202 -3.65 17.05 5.12
N GLN A 203 -3.78 15.99 4.32
CA GLN A 203 -3.20 14.68 4.62
C GLN A 203 -2.22 14.19 3.55
N GLN A 204 -2.15 14.86 2.41
CA GLN A 204 -1.27 14.49 1.31
C GLN A 204 -0.67 15.71 0.59
N LEU A 205 0.49 15.49 0.00
CA LEU A 205 1.19 16.42 -0.88
C LEU A 205 1.61 15.66 -2.14
N ALA A 206 1.20 16.14 -3.31
CA ALA A 206 1.68 15.61 -4.58
C ALA A 206 3.16 15.93 -4.76
N LEU A 207 3.95 14.92 -5.12
CA LEU A 207 5.39 15.05 -5.38
C LEU A 207 5.64 15.09 -6.89
N ARG A 208 6.73 15.78 -7.31
CA ARG A 208 7.17 15.78 -8.71
C ARG A 208 7.44 14.37 -9.23
N TYR A 209 8.02 13.51 -8.38
CA TYR A 209 8.31 12.09 -8.61
C TYR A 209 8.71 11.44 -7.27
N GLY A 210 8.79 10.11 -7.24
CA GLY A 210 9.26 9.35 -6.09
C GLY A 210 10.78 9.43 -5.90
N THR A 211 11.43 8.32 -5.57
CA THR A 211 12.90 8.27 -5.43
C THR A 211 13.60 8.56 -6.76
N ASN A 212 13.01 8.12 -7.86
CA ASN A 212 13.54 8.31 -9.22
C ASN A 212 12.55 9.05 -10.13
N PRO A 213 13.01 9.80 -11.16
CA PRO A 213 12.14 10.64 -11.99
C PRO A 213 11.03 9.90 -12.75
N HIS A 214 11.18 8.61 -13.02
CA HIS A 214 10.18 7.80 -13.71
C HIS A 214 9.07 7.29 -12.78
N GLN A 215 9.24 7.40 -11.47
CA GLN A 215 8.25 6.97 -10.48
C GLN A 215 7.17 8.05 -10.31
N LYS A 216 6.20 8.04 -11.21
CA LYS A 216 5.04 8.94 -11.23
C LYS A 216 3.75 8.15 -11.42
N PRO A 217 2.66 8.53 -10.78
CA PRO A 217 2.54 9.60 -9.78
C PRO A 217 3.21 9.25 -8.45
N ALA A 218 3.55 10.27 -7.65
CA ALA A 218 4.10 10.11 -6.31
C ALA A 218 3.45 11.11 -5.35
N SER A 219 3.26 10.70 -4.08
CA SER A 219 2.72 11.58 -3.03
C SER A 219 3.27 11.22 -1.66
N ALA A 220 3.43 12.24 -0.81
CA ALA A 220 3.65 12.06 0.62
C ALA A 220 2.31 12.22 1.35
N TYR A 221 2.05 11.39 2.36
CA TYR A 221 0.81 11.46 3.12
C TYR A 221 0.98 10.98 4.57
N MET A 222 0.01 11.37 5.41
CA MET A 222 -0.17 10.84 6.76
C MET A 222 -1.50 10.09 6.81
N THR A 223 -1.57 9.04 7.61
CA THR A 223 -2.79 8.20 7.73
C THR A 223 -3.74 8.65 8.82
N ASP A 224 -3.22 9.30 9.86
CA ASP A 224 -3.91 9.58 11.13
C ASP A 224 -3.97 11.08 11.51
N ARG A 225 -3.25 11.95 10.78
CA ARG A 225 -3.15 13.37 11.09
C ARG A 225 -2.79 14.19 9.85
N PRO A 226 -2.96 15.52 9.88
CA PRO A 226 -2.44 16.40 8.83
C PRO A 226 -0.92 16.28 8.67
N LEU A 227 -0.42 16.64 7.48
CA LEU A 227 1.01 16.78 7.25
C LEU A 227 1.62 17.77 8.27
N PRO A 228 2.81 17.48 8.84
CA PRO A 228 3.45 18.34 9.82
C PRO A 228 4.05 19.62 9.21
N PHE A 229 3.85 19.85 7.95
CA PHE A 229 4.36 21.01 7.19
C PHE A 229 3.36 21.42 6.09
N LYS A 230 3.55 22.61 5.54
CA LYS A 230 2.78 23.17 4.42
C LYS A 230 3.72 23.62 3.32
N ALA A 231 3.52 23.16 2.09
CA ALA A 231 4.20 23.72 0.93
C ALA A 231 3.59 25.09 0.60
N LEU A 232 4.41 26.14 0.60
CA LEU A 232 4.00 27.52 0.27
C LEU A 232 4.18 27.83 -1.20
N ASN A 233 5.14 27.19 -1.86
CA ASN A 233 5.44 27.36 -3.27
C ASN A 233 6.02 26.07 -3.86
N GLY A 234 5.71 25.82 -5.13
CA GLY A 234 6.24 24.68 -5.87
C GLY A 234 5.73 23.32 -5.44
N SER A 235 6.33 22.28 -6.02
CA SER A 235 6.05 20.87 -5.71
C SER A 235 7.39 20.15 -5.46
N PRO A 236 7.67 19.69 -4.25
CA PRO A 236 8.94 19.03 -3.93
C PRO A 236 9.03 17.65 -4.59
N GLY A 237 10.26 17.17 -4.80
CA GLY A 237 10.52 15.77 -5.02
C GLY A 237 10.64 15.02 -3.69
N TYR A 238 10.69 13.69 -3.76
CA TYR A 238 10.84 12.85 -2.58
C TYR A 238 12.12 13.16 -1.79
N VAL A 239 13.25 13.31 -2.47
CA VAL A 239 14.54 13.61 -1.82
C VAL A 239 14.51 15.00 -1.17
N ASN A 240 13.87 16.01 -1.81
CA ASN A 240 13.74 17.35 -1.19
C ASN A 240 12.97 17.28 0.16
N LEU A 241 11.95 16.42 0.26
CA LEU A 241 11.26 16.23 1.55
C LEU A 241 12.15 15.55 2.61
N LEU A 242 12.96 14.57 2.21
CA LEU A 242 13.91 13.95 3.12
C LEU A 242 14.93 14.97 3.62
N ASP A 243 15.46 15.81 2.73
CA ASP A 243 16.38 16.90 3.10
C ASP A 243 15.69 17.85 4.09
N ALA A 244 14.49 18.34 3.76
CA ALA A 244 13.76 19.29 4.59
C ALA A 244 13.46 18.75 5.99
N LEU A 245 12.97 17.52 6.11
CA LEU A 245 12.60 16.92 7.40
C LEU A 245 13.83 16.64 8.28
N ASN A 246 14.93 16.19 7.69
CA ASN A 246 16.17 15.96 8.44
C ASN A 246 16.85 17.27 8.82
N ALA A 247 16.88 18.26 7.90
CA ALA A 247 17.43 19.58 8.17
C ALA A 247 16.66 20.32 9.27
N TRP A 248 15.32 20.21 9.27
CA TRP A 248 14.47 20.78 10.34
C TRP A 248 14.80 20.21 11.71
N ASN A 249 14.94 18.88 11.81
CA ASN A 249 15.29 18.25 13.08
C ASN A 249 16.63 18.77 13.62
N LEU A 250 17.64 18.90 12.75
CA LEU A 250 18.97 19.40 13.13
C LEU A 250 18.92 20.85 13.62
N VAL A 251 18.29 21.76 12.87
CA VAL A 251 18.28 23.19 13.27
C VAL A 251 17.41 23.42 14.52
N LYS A 252 16.35 22.63 14.69
CA LYS A 252 15.55 22.67 15.90
C LYS A 252 16.37 22.26 17.12
N GLU A 253 17.06 21.13 17.05
CA GLU A 253 17.90 20.62 18.13
C GLU A 253 19.03 21.59 18.46
N LEU A 254 19.74 22.14 17.45
CA LEU A 254 20.79 23.13 17.65
C LEU A 254 20.26 24.38 18.33
N SER A 255 19.11 24.90 17.87
CA SER A 255 18.53 26.12 18.43
C SER A 255 18.05 25.94 19.87
N GLU A 256 17.39 24.83 20.18
CA GLU A 256 16.91 24.50 21.52
C GLU A 256 18.04 24.22 22.49
N ALA A 257 19.10 23.54 22.07
CA ALA A 257 20.23 23.19 22.94
C ALA A 257 21.14 24.36 23.26
N LEU A 258 21.29 25.30 22.31
CA LEU A 258 22.30 26.38 22.44
C LEU A 258 21.69 27.77 22.63
N ASP A 259 20.37 27.90 22.52
CA ASP A 259 19.62 29.17 22.64
C ASP A 259 20.08 30.23 21.63
N PHE A 260 20.39 29.81 20.39
CA PHE A 260 20.78 30.68 19.29
C PHE A 260 19.95 30.37 18.04
N PRO A 261 19.73 31.36 17.15
CA PRO A 261 19.26 31.04 15.79
C PRO A 261 20.20 30.05 15.11
N ALA A 262 19.63 29.06 14.43
CA ALA A 262 20.39 28.01 13.76
C ALA A 262 19.96 27.89 12.30
N ALA A 263 20.89 27.48 11.44
CA ALA A 263 20.68 27.23 10.03
C ALA A 263 21.43 25.98 9.56
N ALA A 264 20.87 25.30 8.57
CA ALA A 264 21.54 24.18 7.90
C ALA A 264 21.31 24.22 6.40
N SER A 265 22.30 23.75 5.65
CA SER A 265 22.26 23.49 4.21
C SER A 265 22.34 21.98 4.01
N PHE A 266 21.30 21.36 3.42
CA PHE A 266 21.20 19.91 3.24
C PHE A 266 21.26 19.51 1.78
N LYS A 267 22.00 18.47 1.51
CA LYS A 267 22.10 17.84 0.20
C LYS A 267 22.18 16.32 0.36
N HIS A 268 21.37 15.58 -0.40
CA HIS A 268 21.36 14.10 -0.36
C HIS A 268 21.19 13.53 1.05
N VAL A 269 20.26 14.11 1.82
CA VAL A 269 19.90 13.71 3.19
C VAL A 269 21.03 13.88 4.20
N SER A 270 22.01 14.74 3.89
CA SER A 270 23.14 15.03 4.75
C SER A 270 23.39 16.55 4.84
N PRO A 271 23.86 17.06 5.99
CA PRO A 271 24.26 18.46 6.07
C PRO A 271 25.55 18.71 5.28
N ALA A 272 25.49 19.60 4.30
CA ALA A 272 26.69 20.22 3.73
C ALA A 272 27.32 21.18 4.72
N GLY A 273 26.49 21.80 5.56
CA GLY A 273 26.90 22.58 6.71
C GLY A 273 25.73 22.88 7.65
N ALA A 274 26.05 23.11 8.92
CA ALA A 274 25.12 23.58 9.93
C ALA A 274 25.83 24.53 10.89
N ALA A 275 25.14 25.57 11.35
CA ALA A 275 25.74 26.57 12.24
C ALA A 275 24.70 27.31 13.07
N ILE A 276 25.19 27.99 14.13
CA ILE A 276 24.41 28.88 14.97
C ILE A 276 24.78 30.35 14.73
N GLY A 277 23.90 31.25 15.10
CA GLY A 277 24.00 32.69 14.89
C GLY A 277 24.93 33.40 15.89
N VAL A 278 26.23 33.21 15.74
CA VAL A 278 27.24 33.95 16.45
C VAL A 278 27.93 34.95 15.50
N PRO A 279 28.48 36.08 16.00
CA PRO A 279 29.10 37.12 15.16
C PRO A 279 30.14 36.55 14.19
N LEU A 280 30.10 37.02 12.95
CA LEU A 280 31.10 36.69 11.91
C LEU A 280 32.30 37.66 12.04
N SER A 281 33.49 37.11 11.96
CA SER A 281 34.69 37.90 11.77
C SER A 281 34.74 38.47 10.35
N ASP A 282 35.57 39.52 10.14
CA ASP A 282 35.75 40.11 8.82
C ASP A 282 36.32 39.12 7.81
N VAL A 283 37.11 38.17 8.25
CA VAL A 283 37.63 37.09 7.43
C VAL A 283 36.48 36.16 6.99
N GLU A 284 35.60 35.76 7.93
CA GLU A 284 34.42 34.92 7.61
C GLU A 284 33.46 35.63 6.66
N LYS A 285 33.16 36.92 6.91
CA LYS A 285 32.31 37.72 5.99
C LYS A 285 32.83 37.67 4.57
N LYS A 286 34.14 37.83 4.39
CA LYS A 286 34.80 37.78 3.11
C LYS A 286 34.78 36.40 2.46
N VAL A 287 35.11 35.37 3.21
CA VAL A 287 35.14 33.99 2.74
C VAL A 287 33.70 33.51 2.35
N TYR A 288 32.69 33.88 3.16
CA TYR A 288 31.31 33.55 2.86
C TYR A 288 30.63 34.49 1.86
N MET A 289 31.33 35.53 1.38
CA MET A 289 30.85 36.50 0.37
C MET A 289 29.58 37.24 0.82
N VAL A 290 29.56 37.69 2.08
CA VAL A 290 28.40 38.37 2.69
C VAL A 290 28.75 39.77 3.20
N GLU A 291 29.89 40.33 2.81
CA GLU A 291 30.37 41.68 3.24
C GLU A 291 29.40 42.81 2.84
N ASP A 292 28.68 42.63 1.75
CA ASP A 292 27.74 43.60 1.19
C ASP A 292 26.29 43.44 1.70
N ILE A 293 26.06 42.53 2.63
CA ILE A 293 24.73 42.29 3.22
C ILE A 293 24.45 43.32 4.32
N GLU A 294 23.58 44.27 3.99
CA GLU A 294 23.11 45.24 4.97
C GLU A 294 22.28 44.58 6.07
N GLY A 295 22.60 44.87 7.35
CA GLY A 295 21.91 44.30 8.49
C GLY A 295 22.44 42.93 8.93
N LEU A 296 23.47 42.39 8.32
CA LEU A 296 24.06 41.08 8.66
C LEU A 296 24.45 40.99 10.16
N GLU A 297 25.04 42.07 10.70
CA GLU A 297 25.54 42.08 12.09
C GLU A 297 24.43 42.05 13.12
N SER A 298 23.24 42.52 12.78
CA SER A 298 22.05 42.49 13.65
C SER A 298 21.19 41.25 13.50
N SER A 299 21.48 40.38 12.51
CA SER A 299 20.74 39.17 12.23
C SER A 299 21.55 37.93 12.61
N GLY A 300 21.24 37.33 13.74
CA GLY A 300 21.83 36.04 14.11
C GLY A 300 21.48 34.92 13.12
N LEU A 301 20.28 34.97 12.52
CA LEU A 301 19.86 33.98 11.54
C LEU A 301 20.66 34.09 10.23
N ALA A 302 20.91 35.32 9.76
CA ALA A 302 21.72 35.53 8.57
C ALA A 302 23.18 35.08 8.78
N GLN A 303 23.73 35.32 9.99
CA GLN A 303 25.06 34.84 10.36
C GLN A 303 25.14 33.31 10.44
N ALA A 304 24.12 32.67 11.02
CA ALA A 304 24.00 31.21 11.04
C ALA A 304 23.96 30.64 9.62
N TYR A 305 23.12 31.20 8.74
CA TYR A 305 22.98 30.72 7.38
C TYR A 305 24.24 30.95 6.54
N ALA A 306 24.85 32.14 6.64
CA ALA A 306 26.11 32.43 5.96
C ALA A 306 27.21 31.40 6.30
N ARG A 307 27.33 31.05 7.59
CA ARG A 307 28.29 30.07 8.10
C ARG A 307 27.93 28.65 7.67
N ALA A 308 26.66 28.24 7.79
CA ALA A 308 26.20 26.92 7.41
C ALA A 308 26.45 26.62 5.92
N ARG A 309 26.03 27.54 5.04
CA ARG A 309 26.24 27.39 3.59
C ARG A 309 27.69 27.61 3.20
N GLY A 310 28.36 28.56 3.85
CA GLY A 310 29.76 28.89 3.60
C GLY A 310 30.75 27.79 3.94
N ALA A 311 30.36 26.82 4.77
CA ALA A 311 31.18 25.68 5.16
C ALA A 311 31.58 24.83 3.94
N ASP A 312 30.64 24.59 3.02
CA ASP A 312 30.88 23.94 1.72
C ASP A 312 29.90 24.47 0.66
N ARG A 313 30.27 25.54 0.00
CA ARG A 313 29.43 26.18 -1.02
C ARG A 313 29.18 25.31 -2.25
N MET A 314 30.15 24.47 -2.62
CA MET A 314 30.00 23.58 -3.78
C MET A 314 28.97 22.48 -3.50
N SER A 315 29.05 21.83 -2.35
CA SER A 315 28.07 20.80 -1.97
C SER A 315 26.70 21.39 -1.69
N SER A 316 26.62 22.68 -1.33
CA SER A 316 25.36 23.39 -1.10
C SER A 316 24.64 23.89 -2.37
N PHE A 317 25.17 23.65 -3.56
CA PHE A 317 24.47 24.03 -4.79
C PHE A 317 23.21 23.18 -4.99
N GLY A 318 22.05 23.82 -5.08
CA GLY A 318 20.75 23.16 -5.15
C GLY A 318 20.38 22.42 -3.86
N ASP A 319 20.70 23.01 -2.71
CA ASP A 319 20.40 22.48 -1.39
C ASP A 319 18.94 22.69 -0.96
N VAL A 320 18.58 22.09 0.17
CA VAL A 320 17.42 22.45 0.97
C VAL A 320 17.92 23.17 2.23
N ILE A 321 17.39 24.38 2.45
CA ILE A 321 17.77 25.26 3.56
C ILE A 321 16.79 25.04 4.71
N ALA A 322 17.30 24.80 5.91
CA ALA A 322 16.50 24.85 7.13
C ALA A 322 16.94 26.00 8.03
N LEU A 323 15.96 26.70 8.59
CA LEU A 323 16.15 27.87 9.45
C LEU A 323 15.27 27.71 10.69
N SER A 324 15.82 27.92 11.87
CA SER A 324 15.11 27.74 13.15
C SER A 324 14.11 28.86 13.47
N HIS A 325 14.26 30.03 12.86
CA HIS A 325 13.46 31.25 13.09
C HIS A 325 12.86 31.78 11.80
N GLU A 326 11.95 32.73 11.94
CA GLU A 326 11.37 33.44 10.79
C GLU A 326 12.45 34.16 9.98
N VAL A 327 12.36 34.05 8.64
CA VAL A 327 13.33 34.60 7.69
C VAL A 327 13.27 36.13 7.71
N ASP A 328 14.33 36.75 8.14
CA ASP A 328 14.51 38.22 8.08
C ASP A 328 15.10 38.69 6.75
N VAL A 329 15.14 40.01 6.54
CA VAL A 329 15.61 40.61 5.29
C VAL A 329 17.08 40.29 4.99
N PRO A 330 18.03 40.36 5.95
CA PRO A 330 19.42 39.99 5.68
C PRO A 330 19.55 38.51 5.24
N THR A 331 18.87 37.60 5.93
CA THR A 331 18.85 36.17 5.55
C THR A 331 18.28 35.96 4.16
N ALA A 332 17.15 36.60 3.82
CA ALA A 332 16.54 36.52 2.50
C ALA A 332 17.47 37.07 1.38
N LYS A 333 18.24 38.15 1.67
CA LYS A 333 19.22 38.68 0.72
C LYS A 333 20.36 37.68 0.42
N ILE A 334 20.82 36.93 1.43
CA ILE A 334 21.84 35.89 1.23
C ILE A 334 21.23 34.74 0.41
N ILE A 335 20.04 34.24 0.79
CA ILE A 335 19.36 33.17 0.05
C ILE A 335 19.15 33.54 -1.41
N GLY A 336 18.74 34.79 -1.68
CA GLY A 336 18.51 35.28 -3.05
C GLY A 336 19.75 35.32 -3.96
N LYS A 337 20.95 35.25 -3.42
CA LYS A 337 22.21 35.15 -4.18
C LYS A 337 22.59 33.73 -4.55
N GLU A 338 21.90 32.74 -3.94
CA GLU A 338 22.28 31.33 -4.03
C GLU A 338 21.29 30.54 -4.88
N VAL A 339 21.70 29.35 -5.30
CA VAL A 339 20.82 28.38 -5.96
C VAL A 339 20.45 27.32 -4.96
N SER A 340 19.18 27.28 -4.58
CA SER A 340 18.61 26.32 -3.64
C SER A 340 17.33 25.70 -4.19
N ASP A 341 17.05 24.46 -3.86
CA ASP A 341 15.86 23.72 -4.30
C ASP A 341 14.65 23.95 -3.37
N GLY A 342 14.90 24.37 -2.12
CA GLY A 342 13.86 24.61 -1.14
C GLY A 342 14.35 25.21 0.18
#